data_b29f6e4f132ec4d0eb774bf7f5204bee
#
_entry.id   b29f6e4f132ec4d0eb774bf7f5204bee
#
_cell.length_a   1.000
_cell.length_b   1.000
_cell.length_c   1.000
_cell.angle_alpha   90.00
_cell.angle_beta   90.00
_cell.angle_gamma   90.00
#
_symmetry.space_group_name_H-M   'P 1'
#
loop_
_entity.id
_entity.type
_entity.pdbx_description
1 polymer ?
#
loop_
_entity_poly.entity_id
_entity_poly.type
_entity_poly.pdbx_seq_one_letter_code
_entity_poly.pdbx_strand_id
1 'polypeptide(L)'
;KSVYKEVTKTYYESGVNGENWRVFFKTNEFLWYSEKDDWGHLYLHDLTTGKLKNQITSGEWLVRDVLHVDEVTREIFFTGGGKEEGNPYHVYLYKVNFDGSGLICLTPEKGTHSINASNDWEYFTTTYSTSKNPPITLLKNRSGETLKEVNKVDISELLKNNWQEPIEFSVKGRDDITDIYGLLYLPSFYNENHNYPVLNYIYPGPQSGSIGNYSFSVAKRDFQALAELGFIVIGVDAMGTPGRSKSFHDAYYGCLLYTSDAADEI
;
A
#
# COMPACT_ATOMS: atom_id res chain seq x y z
N LYS A 1 -30.12 18.06 -3.08
CA LYS A 1 -30.40 17.40 -1.78
C LYS A 1 -29.18 16.52 -1.42
N SER A 2 -28.57 16.71 -0.24
CA SER A 2 -27.54 15.82 0.27
C SER A 2 -28.21 14.50 0.69
N VAL A 3 -27.64 13.37 0.22
CA VAL A 3 -28.14 12.04 0.57
C VAL A 3 -27.37 11.48 1.78
N TYR A 4 -26.06 11.72 1.79
CA TYR A 4 -25.17 11.24 2.85
C TYR A 4 -24.11 12.30 3.17
N LYS A 5 -23.67 12.36 4.41
CA LYS A 5 -22.58 13.22 4.86
C LYS A 5 -21.81 12.48 5.95
N GLU A 6 -20.50 12.38 5.77
CA GLU A 6 -19.56 11.93 6.78
C GLU A 6 -18.78 13.14 7.29
N VAL A 7 -18.52 13.17 8.59
CA VAL A 7 -17.76 14.22 9.25
C VAL A 7 -16.67 13.57 10.10
N THR A 8 -15.44 13.95 9.88
CA THR A 8 -14.27 13.48 10.63
C THR A 8 -13.72 14.60 11.52
N LYS A 9 -12.99 14.26 12.56
CA LYS A 9 -12.33 15.23 13.45
C LYS A 9 -11.05 15.83 12.85
N THR A 10 -10.44 15.08 11.95
CA THR A 10 -9.20 15.42 11.28
C THR A 10 -9.45 15.68 9.79
N TYR A 11 -8.76 15.02 8.89
CA TYR A 11 -9.07 15.07 7.46
C TYR A 11 -9.84 13.80 7.05
N TYR A 12 -10.52 13.89 5.91
CA TYR A 12 -11.26 12.78 5.30
C TYR A 12 -10.42 12.18 4.16
N GLU A 13 -10.22 10.86 4.22
CA GLU A 13 -9.65 10.08 3.13
C GLU A 13 -10.74 9.31 2.40
N SER A 14 -10.67 9.25 1.07
CA SER A 14 -11.57 8.47 0.23
C SER A 14 -10.88 7.30 -0.49
N GLY A 15 -9.62 7.07 -0.16
CA GLY A 15 -8.73 6.07 -0.73
C GLY A 15 -7.33 6.63 -0.98
N VAL A 16 -6.37 5.75 -1.29
CA VAL A 16 -4.95 6.13 -1.39
C VAL A 16 -4.64 6.87 -2.70
N ASN A 17 -5.25 6.46 -3.82
CA ASN A 17 -4.95 7.03 -5.15
C ASN A 17 -6.17 7.67 -5.80
N GLY A 18 -7.31 7.69 -5.16
CA GLY A 18 -8.52 8.25 -5.74
C GLY A 18 -9.77 8.05 -4.90
N GLU A 19 -10.88 8.40 -5.50
CA GLU A 19 -12.19 8.34 -4.84
C GLU A 19 -12.80 6.95 -4.95
N ASN A 20 -13.01 6.28 -3.83
CA ASN A 20 -13.58 4.94 -3.73
C ASN A 20 -15.08 4.93 -3.47
N TRP A 21 -15.82 5.82 -4.12
CA TRP A 21 -17.27 5.79 -4.09
C TRP A 21 -17.85 5.49 -5.48
N ARG A 22 -19.02 4.84 -5.52
CA ARG A 22 -19.76 4.53 -6.76
C ARG A 22 -21.26 4.60 -6.49
N VAL A 23 -22.04 5.06 -7.48
CA VAL A 23 -23.50 5.13 -7.38
C VAL A 23 -24.12 4.12 -8.36
N PHE A 24 -25.04 3.31 -7.85
CA PHE A 24 -25.76 2.26 -8.58
C PHE A 24 -27.25 2.65 -8.69
N PHE A 25 -27.60 3.39 -9.74
CA PHE A 25 -28.95 3.90 -9.91
C PHE A 25 -29.99 2.79 -10.08
N LYS A 26 -29.63 1.65 -10.72
CA LYS A 26 -30.56 0.54 -10.97
C LYS A 26 -31.01 -0.16 -9.69
N THR A 27 -30.14 -0.26 -8.72
CA THR A 27 -30.39 -0.94 -7.44
C THR A 27 -30.69 0.05 -6.30
N ASN A 28 -30.66 1.36 -6.59
CA ASN A 28 -30.85 2.43 -5.61
C ASN A 28 -29.84 2.33 -4.45
N GLU A 29 -28.57 2.12 -4.77
CA GLU A 29 -27.48 1.91 -3.82
C GLU A 29 -26.30 2.82 -4.13
N PHE A 30 -25.42 3.02 -3.15
CA PHE A 30 -24.08 3.55 -3.39
C PHE A 30 -23.04 2.88 -2.50
N LEU A 31 -21.85 2.71 -3.08
CA LEU A 31 -20.64 2.29 -2.39
C LEU A 31 -19.98 3.51 -1.79
N TRP A 32 -19.56 3.41 -0.54
CA TRP A 32 -18.86 4.47 0.18
C TRP A 32 -17.61 3.91 0.86
N TYR A 33 -16.51 4.66 0.78
CA TYR A 33 -15.31 4.38 1.54
C TYR A 33 -15.32 5.21 2.83
N SER A 34 -14.95 4.61 3.94
CA SER A 34 -14.90 5.28 5.24
C SER A 34 -13.85 4.66 6.15
N GLU A 35 -13.19 5.51 6.93
CA GLU A 35 -12.25 5.15 8.00
C GLU A 35 -12.88 5.24 9.40
N LYS A 36 -14.21 5.17 9.49
CA LYS A 36 -14.97 5.39 10.75
C LYS A 36 -14.67 4.37 11.84
N ASP A 37 -14.13 3.21 11.51
CA ASP A 37 -13.69 2.15 12.43
C ASP A 37 -12.15 2.01 12.49
N ASP A 38 -11.45 3.13 12.26
CA ASP A 38 -9.99 3.28 12.26
C ASP A 38 -9.28 2.71 11.02
N TRP A 39 -9.97 1.96 10.18
CA TRP A 39 -9.39 1.40 8.96
C TRP A 39 -10.26 1.74 7.74
N GLY A 40 -9.59 1.92 6.60
CA GLY A 40 -10.25 2.27 5.35
C GLY A 40 -11.02 1.11 4.75
N HIS A 41 -12.37 1.14 4.85
CA HIS A 41 -13.24 0.07 4.42
C HIS A 41 -14.39 0.53 3.51
N LEU A 42 -15.01 -0.45 2.85
CA LEU A 42 -16.14 -0.25 1.95
C LEU A 42 -17.47 -0.53 2.65
N TYR A 43 -18.44 0.34 2.39
CA TYR A 43 -19.78 0.31 2.96
C TYR A 43 -20.83 0.47 1.86
N LEU A 44 -21.90 -0.32 1.91
CA LEU A 44 -23.03 -0.22 1.00
C LEU A 44 -24.16 0.56 1.68
N HIS A 45 -24.71 1.55 0.98
CA HIS A 45 -25.76 2.41 1.47
C HIS A 45 -26.96 2.43 0.51
N ASP A 46 -28.14 2.72 1.03
CA ASP A 46 -29.33 3.04 0.25
C ASP A 46 -29.23 4.48 -0.30
N LEU A 47 -29.39 4.64 -1.61
CA LEU A 47 -29.21 5.92 -2.29
C LEU A 47 -30.31 6.94 -1.98
N THR A 48 -31.53 6.49 -1.67
CA THR A 48 -32.66 7.39 -1.35
C THR A 48 -32.55 7.96 0.05
N THR A 49 -32.19 7.11 1.02
CA THR A 49 -32.25 7.44 2.46
C THR A 49 -30.88 7.76 3.07
N GLY A 50 -29.79 7.37 2.42
CA GLY A 50 -28.43 7.45 2.93
C GLY A 50 -28.13 6.40 4.02
N LYS A 51 -29.08 5.53 4.37
CA LYS A 51 -28.89 4.53 5.44
C LYS A 51 -27.90 3.46 5.03
N LEU A 52 -27.06 3.04 5.98
CA LEU A 52 -26.18 1.89 5.84
C LEU A 52 -27.01 0.62 5.62
N LYS A 53 -26.66 -0.14 4.58
CA LYS A 53 -27.20 -1.49 4.34
C LYS A 53 -26.31 -2.54 5.00
N ASN A 54 -25.01 -2.52 4.69
CA ASN A 54 -24.01 -3.37 5.34
C ASN A 54 -22.59 -2.80 5.15
N GLN A 55 -21.68 -3.21 6.01
CA GLN A 55 -20.24 -3.09 5.81
C GLN A 55 -19.80 -4.23 4.89
N ILE A 56 -18.96 -3.93 3.89
CA ILE A 56 -18.50 -4.91 2.89
C ILE A 56 -17.15 -5.50 3.31
N THR A 57 -16.22 -4.66 3.76
CA THR A 57 -14.91 -5.09 4.24
C THR A 57 -14.68 -4.64 5.67
N SER A 58 -13.92 -5.40 6.46
CA SER A 58 -13.63 -5.10 7.86
C SER A 58 -12.31 -5.73 8.32
N GLY A 59 -11.77 -5.25 9.44
CA GLY A 59 -10.54 -5.78 10.06
C GLY A 59 -9.42 -4.74 10.14
N GLU A 60 -8.28 -5.14 10.68
CA GLU A 60 -7.11 -4.28 10.87
C GLU A 60 -6.23 -4.22 9.60
N TRP A 61 -6.82 -3.77 8.52
CA TRP A 61 -6.21 -3.60 7.20
C TRP A 61 -7.04 -2.60 6.39
N LEU A 62 -6.56 -2.13 5.25
CA LEU A 62 -7.29 -1.13 4.47
C LEU A 62 -7.50 -1.51 3.00
N VAL A 63 -8.62 -1.08 2.47
CA VAL A 63 -8.86 -0.94 1.02
C VAL A 63 -8.07 0.27 0.53
N ARG A 64 -7.34 0.13 -0.59
CA ARG A 64 -6.63 1.24 -1.23
C ARG A 64 -7.44 1.85 -2.35
N ASP A 65 -7.72 1.08 -3.38
CA ASP A 65 -8.40 1.56 -4.58
C ASP A 65 -9.42 0.55 -5.07
N VAL A 66 -10.65 0.99 -5.35
CA VAL A 66 -11.67 0.21 -6.03
C VAL A 66 -11.39 0.27 -7.53
N LEU A 67 -10.93 -0.84 -8.10
CA LEU A 67 -10.55 -0.93 -9.51
C LEU A 67 -11.75 -1.20 -10.41
N HIS A 68 -12.67 -2.07 -9.96
CA HIS A 68 -13.84 -2.45 -10.75
C HIS A 68 -15.00 -2.87 -9.86
N VAL A 69 -16.21 -2.59 -10.35
CA VAL A 69 -17.45 -3.05 -9.74
C VAL A 69 -18.32 -3.70 -10.81
N ASP A 70 -18.58 -4.97 -10.64
CA ASP A 70 -19.52 -5.71 -11.49
C ASP A 70 -20.92 -5.67 -10.84
N GLU A 71 -21.79 -4.83 -11.38
CA GLU A 71 -23.16 -4.68 -10.88
C GLU A 71 -24.04 -5.92 -11.14
N VAL A 72 -23.69 -6.74 -12.13
CA VAL A 72 -24.47 -7.93 -12.50
C VAL A 72 -24.19 -9.10 -11.56
N THR A 73 -22.92 -9.42 -11.36
CA THR A 73 -22.48 -10.47 -10.42
C THR A 73 -22.42 -9.97 -8.97
N ARG A 74 -22.51 -8.63 -8.80
CA ARG A 74 -22.38 -7.96 -7.50
C ARG A 74 -21.05 -8.23 -6.80
N GLU A 75 -19.99 -8.13 -7.56
CA GLU A 75 -18.62 -8.30 -7.10
C GLU A 75 -17.84 -6.98 -7.20
N ILE A 76 -16.91 -6.78 -6.26
CA ILE A 76 -16.01 -5.61 -6.21
C ILE A 76 -14.58 -6.13 -6.28
N PHE A 77 -13.79 -5.57 -7.19
CA PHE A 77 -12.34 -5.81 -7.30
C PHE A 77 -11.62 -4.58 -6.82
N PHE A 78 -10.73 -4.75 -5.86
CA PHE A 78 -10.05 -3.65 -5.21
C PHE A 78 -8.64 -4.04 -4.78
N THR A 79 -7.77 -3.05 -4.64
CA THR A 79 -6.46 -3.25 -4.01
C THR A 79 -6.55 -2.96 -2.52
N GLY A 80 -5.75 -3.66 -1.74
CA GLY A 80 -5.65 -3.48 -0.29
C GLY A 80 -4.25 -3.75 0.23
N GLY A 81 -4.00 -3.35 1.46
CA GLY A 81 -2.74 -3.58 2.15
C GLY A 81 -2.93 -3.84 3.65
N GLY A 82 -1.95 -4.50 4.27
CA GLY A 82 -1.97 -4.80 5.69
C GLY A 82 -2.74 -6.04 6.12
N LYS A 83 -3.39 -6.76 5.17
CA LYS A 83 -4.12 -8.00 5.47
C LYS A 83 -3.23 -9.24 5.43
N GLU A 84 -2.30 -9.27 4.48
CA GLU A 84 -1.36 -10.38 4.33
C GLU A 84 -0.15 -10.20 5.27
N GLU A 85 0.46 -11.31 5.68
CA GLU A 85 1.63 -11.26 6.57
C GLU A 85 2.81 -10.50 5.99
N GLY A 86 3.56 -9.80 6.84
CA GLY A 86 4.79 -9.10 6.50
C GLY A 86 4.61 -7.58 6.43
N ASN A 87 5.19 -6.95 5.42
CA ASN A 87 5.17 -5.50 5.29
C ASN A 87 3.76 -5.00 4.92
N PRO A 88 3.09 -4.20 5.78
CA PRO A 88 1.72 -3.73 5.54
C PRO A 88 1.57 -2.80 4.34
N TYR A 89 2.68 -2.29 3.81
CA TYR A 89 2.70 -1.43 2.62
C TYR A 89 2.68 -2.20 1.30
N HIS A 90 2.80 -3.53 1.32
CA HIS A 90 2.54 -4.34 0.12
C HIS A 90 1.09 -4.22 -0.31
N VAL A 91 0.87 -4.29 -1.63
CA VAL A 91 -0.43 -4.08 -2.25
C VAL A 91 -0.86 -5.36 -2.96
N TYR A 92 -2.05 -5.83 -2.64
CA TYR A 92 -2.64 -7.05 -3.20
C TYR A 92 -3.99 -6.75 -3.85
N LEU A 93 -4.38 -7.55 -4.84
CA LEU A 93 -5.71 -7.51 -5.44
C LEU A 93 -6.65 -8.46 -4.70
N TYR A 94 -7.81 -7.96 -4.35
CA TYR A 94 -8.89 -8.71 -3.71
C TYR A 94 -10.17 -8.62 -4.53
N LYS A 95 -11.03 -9.61 -4.29
CA LYS A 95 -12.42 -9.62 -4.73
C LYS A 95 -13.33 -9.89 -3.54
N VAL A 96 -14.51 -9.24 -3.51
CA VAL A 96 -15.53 -9.42 -2.46
C VAL A 96 -16.91 -9.21 -3.06
N ASN A 97 -17.94 -9.87 -2.52
CA ASN A 97 -19.33 -9.61 -2.86
C ASN A 97 -19.86 -8.35 -2.16
N PHE A 98 -20.91 -7.71 -2.69
CA PHE A 98 -21.52 -6.51 -2.10
C PHE A 98 -22.05 -6.73 -0.67
N ASP A 99 -22.41 -7.97 -0.31
CA ASP A 99 -22.84 -8.34 1.04
C ASP A 99 -21.67 -8.61 2.02
N GLY A 100 -20.43 -8.52 1.55
CA GLY A 100 -19.21 -8.77 2.32
C GLY A 100 -18.76 -10.24 2.31
N SER A 101 -19.52 -11.14 1.74
CA SER A 101 -19.12 -12.54 1.60
C SER A 101 -18.09 -12.73 0.48
N GLY A 102 -17.41 -13.87 0.48
CA GLY A 102 -16.52 -14.26 -0.61
C GLY A 102 -15.26 -13.42 -0.75
N LEU A 103 -14.78 -12.76 0.30
CA LEU A 103 -13.51 -12.04 0.27
C LEU A 103 -12.37 -13.01 -0.01
N ILE A 104 -11.65 -12.78 -1.11
CA ILE A 104 -10.52 -13.60 -1.55
C ILE A 104 -9.39 -12.72 -2.08
N CYS A 105 -8.14 -13.08 -1.75
CA CYS A 105 -6.94 -12.51 -2.37
C CYS A 105 -6.69 -13.19 -3.73
N LEU A 106 -6.68 -12.41 -4.80
CA LEU A 106 -6.44 -12.91 -6.17
C LEU A 106 -4.95 -12.91 -6.55
N THR A 107 -4.13 -12.22 -5.78
CA THR A 107 -2.68 -12.09 -5.99
C THR A 107 -1.92 -12.42 -4.70
N PRO A 108 -1.88 -13.70 -4.28
CA PRO A 108 -1.27 -14.10 -3.01
C PRO A 108 0.27 -14.06 -3.01
N GLU A 109 0.89 -13.81 -4.15
CA GLU A 109 2.35 -13.72 -4.28
C GLU A 109 2.85 -12.49 -3.50
N LYS A 110 3.85 -12.69 -2.61
CA LYS A 110 4.36 -11.65 -1.73
C LYS A 110 4.96 -10.48 -2.52
N GLY A 111 4.44 -9.28 -2.29
CA GLY A 111 4.96 -8.05 -2.88
C GLY A 111 3.91 -6.99 -3.15
N THR A 112 4.33 -5.95 -3.83
CA THR A 112 3.45 -4.89 -4.31
C THR A 112 3.04 -5.19 -5.74
N HIS A 113 1.74 -5.32 -5.97
CA HIS A 113 1.13 -5.67 -7.25
C HIS A 113 0.64 -4.44 -8.01
N SER A 114 0.92 -4.41 -9.31
CA SER A 114 0.30 -3.51 -10.30
C SER A 114 -0.59 -4.34 -11.20
N ILE A 115 -1.85 -3.92 -11.39
CA ILE A 115 -2.90 -4.69 -12.04
C ILE A 115 -3.29 -4.04 -13.35
N ASN A 116 -3.36 -4.84 -14.43
CA ASN A 116 -3.98 -4.47 -15.70
C ASN A 116 -4.98 -5.54 -16.09
N ALA A 117 -6.27 -5.19 -16.11
CA ALA A 117 -7.34 -6.11 -16.44
C ALA A 117 -7.87 -5.91 -17.85
N SER A 118 -8.43 -6.98 -18.44
CA SER A 118 -9.26 -6.89 -19.63
C SER A 118 -10.56 -6.11 -19.34
N ASN A 119 -11.20 -5.57 -20.38
CA ASN A 119 -12.40 -4.74 -20.20
C ASN A 119 -13.55 -5.47 -19.50
N ASP A 120 -13.63 -6.78 -19.66
CA ASP A 120 -14.63 -7.67 -19.06
C ASP A 120 -14.21 -8.24 -17.71
N TRP A 121 -12.97 -7.96 -17.25
CA TRP A 121 -12.39 -8.52 -16.03
C TRP A 121 -12.34 -10.04 -15.96
N GLU A 122 -12.39 -10.73 -17.11
CA GLU A 122 -12.22 -12.20 -17.17
C GLU A 122 -10.75 -12.59 -17.02
N TYR A 123 -9.83 -11.70 -17.45
CA TYR A 123 -8.40 -11.89 -17.31
C TYR A 123 -7.72 -10.62 -16.82
N PHE A 124 -6.62 -10.79 -16.11
CA PHE A 124 -5.76 -9.67 -15.76
C PHE A 124 -4.29 -10.10 -15.75
N THR A 125 -3.41 -9.14 -16.01
CA THR A 125 -2.00 -9.29 -15.69
C THR A 125 -1.71 -8.60 -14.36
N THR A 126 -0.85 -9.23 -13.57
CA THR A 126 -0.27 -8.64 -12.39
C THR A 126 1.24 -8.64 -12.48
N THR A 127 1.84 -7.46 -12.30
CA THR A 127 3.30 -7.35 -12.14
C THR A 127 3.58 -7.05 -10.67
N TYR A 128 4.34 -7.92 -10.02
CA TYR A 128 4.65 -7.78 -8.60
C TYR A 128 6.15 -7.86 -8.33
N SER A 129 6.56 -7.19 -7.27
CA SER A 129 7.94 -7.20 -6.78
C SER A 129 7.98 -6.85 -5.30
N THR A 130 9.10 -7.13 -4.66
CA THR A 130 9.46 -6.57 -3.34
C THR A 130 10.64 -5.62 -3.50
N SER A 131 11.09 -4.98 -2.42
CA SER A 131 12.32 -4.19 -2.43
C SER A 131 13.55 -4.97 -2.92
N LYS A 132 13.55 -6.30 -2.72
CA LYS A 132 14.65 -7.23 -3.03
C LYS A 132 14.46 -8.03 -4.32
N ASN A 133 13.22 -8.49 -4.54
CA ASN A 133 12.92 -9.38 -5.66
C ASN A 133 12.49 -8.59 -6.88
N PRO A 134 13.12 -8.83 -8.05
CA PRO A 134 12.79 -8.16 -9.29
C PRO A 134 11.35 -8.47 -9.75
N PRO A 135 10.78 -7.63 -10.64
CA PRO A 135 9.43 -7.79 -11.12
C PRO A 135 9.18 -9.11 -11.86
N ILE A 136 8.06 -9.76 -11.51
CA ILE A 136 7.48 -10.91 -12.21
C ILE A 136 6.10 -10.51 -12.70
N THR A 137 5.78 -10.82 -13.94
CA THR A 137 4.46 -10.58 -14.54
C THR A 137 3.75 -11.91 -14.78
N LEU A 138 2.57 -12.04 -14.19
CA LEU A 138 1.70 -13.21 -14.36
C LEU A 138 0.42 -12.80 -15.11
N LEU A 139 -0.07 -13.71 -15.96
CA LEU A 139 -1.44 -13.68 -16.49
C LEU A 139 -2.31 -14.56 -15.60
N LYS A 140 -3.40 -14.01 -15.11
CA LYS A 140 -4.36 -14.69 -14.24
C LYS A 140 -5.78 -14.55 -14.79
N ASN A 141 -6.64 -15.51 -14.46
CA ASN A 141 -8.07 -15.41 -14.71
C ASN A 141 -8.82 -14.68 -13.58
N ARG A 142 -10.10 -14.41 -13.75
CA ARG A 142 -10.99 -13.71 -12.80
C ARG A 142 -11.01 -14.33 -11.40
N SER A 143 -10.71 -15.63 -11.25
CA SER A 143 -10.66 -16.31 -9.96
C SER A 143 -9.28 -16.23 -9.27
N GLY A 144 -8.29 -15.61 -9.93
CA GLY A 144 -6.92 -15.48 -9.40
C GLY A 144 -6.01 -16.66 -9.72
N GLU A 145 -6.46 -17.63 -10.54
CA GLU A 145 -5.63 -18.73 -11.00
C GLU A 145 -4.58 -18.22 -11.99
N THR A 146 -3.32 -18.58 -11.77
CA THR A 146 -2.23 -18.24 -12.69
C THR A 146 -2.26 -19.12 -13.93
N LEU A 147 -2.47 -18.49 -15.08
CA LEU A 147 -2.48 -19.16 -16.37
C LEU A 147 -1.08 -19.24 -16.99
N LYS A 148 -0.28 -18.19 -16.79
CA LYS A 148 1.05 -18.09 -17.39
C LYS A 148 1.94 -17.11 -16.66
N GLU A 149 3.23 -17.42 -16.49
CA GLU A 149 4.26 -16.44 -16.27
C GLU A 149 4.59 -15.77 -17.61
N VAL A 150 4.34 -14.46 -17.69
CA VAL A 150 4.52 -13.68 -18.95
C VAL A 150 5.94 -13.18 -19.05
N ASN A 151 6.48 -12.69 -17.93
CA ASN A 151 7.82 -12.12 -17.86
C ASN A 151 8.39 -12.22 -16.45
N LYS A 152 9.72 -12.36 -16.38
CA LYS A 152 10.50 -12.23 -15.16
C LYS A 152 11.75 -11.42 -15.49
N VAL A 153 11.96 -10.32 -14.75
CA VAL A 153 13.10 -9.43 -15.00
C VAL A 153 14.38 -10.13 -14.55
N ASP A 154 15.34 -10.20 -15.45
CA ASP A 154 16.70 -10.70 -15.18
C ASP A 154 17.58 -9.56 -14.63
N ILE A 155 18.16 -9.76 -13.45
CA ILE A 155 19.06 -8.82 -12.78
C ILE A 155 20.51 -9.33 -12.72
N SER A 156 20.86 -10.34 -13.50
CA SER A 156 22.20 -10.95 -13.48
C SER A 156 23.32 -9.93 -13.76
N GLU A 157 23.08 -8.97 -14.64
CA GLU A 157 24.05 -7.89 -14.91
C GLU A 157 24.22 -6.92 -13.73
N LEU A 158 23.16 -6.65 -12.96
CA LEU A 158 23.26 -5.85 -11.73
C LEU A 158 24.14 -6.57 -10.70
N LEU A 159 23.90 -7.87 -10.50
CA LEU A 159 24.65 -8.67 -9.55
C LEU A 159 26.13 -8.80 -9.93
N LYS A 160 26.46 -8.92 -11.22
CA LYS A 160 27.85 -8.89 -11.73
C LYS A 160 28.57 -7.58 -11.42
N ASN A 161 27.82 -6.48 -11.30
CA ASN A 161 28.36 -5.16 -10.97
C ASN A 161 28.26 -4.84 -9.46
N ASN A 162 28.20 -5.88 -8.61
CA ASN A 162 28.16 -5.78 -7.15
C ASN A 162 26.97 -4.98 -6.60
N TRP A 163 25.86 -4.90 -7.36
CA TRP A 163 24.64 -4.31 -6.81
C TRP A 163 24.19 -5.12 -5.61
N GLN A 164 23.85 -4.42 -4.53
CA GLN A 164 23.32 -5.01 -3.31
C GLN A 164 21.84 -4.66 -3.16
N GLU A 165 21.07 -5.66 -2.75
CA GLU A 165 19.66 -5.44 -2.41
C GLU A 165 19.54 -4.56 -1.17
N PRO A 166 18.52 -3.66 -1.12
CA PRO A 166 18.25 -2.90 0.08
C PRO A 166 17.82 -3.80 1.23
N ILE A 167 18.20 -3.43 2.44
CA ILE A 167 17.80 -4.12 3.66
C ILE A 167 16.45 -3.55 4.11
N GLU A 168 15.41 -4.36 4.05
CA GLU A 168 14.12 -4.04 4.64
C GLU A 168 14.15 -4.36 6.13
N PHE A 169 13.73 -3.41 6.97
CA PHE A 169 13.71 -3.55 8.42
C PHE A 169 12.42 -3.01 9.02
N SER A 170 12.13 -3.43 10.25
CA SER A 170 11.13 -2.81 11.11
C SER A 170 11.72 -2.56 12.50
N VAL A 171 11.31 -1.46 13.10
CA VAL A 171 11.67 -1.06 14.47
C VAL A 171 10.42 -0.61 15.22
N LYS A 172 10.44 -0.63 16.52
CA LYS A 172 9.35 -0.04 17.31
C LYS A 172 9.42 1.49 17.28
N GLY A 173 8.27 2.11 17.17
CA GLY A 173 8.12 3.55 17.33
C GLY A 173 8.35 3.99 18.78
N ARG A 174 8.23 5.30 19.03
CA ARG A 174 8.39 5.91 20.38
C ARG A 174 7.44 5.33 21.43
N ASP A 175 6.33 4.75 21.03
CA ASP A 175 5.33 4.10 21.88
C ASP A 175 5.71 2.67 22.30
N ASP A 176 6.84 2.13 21.84
CA ASP A 176 7.32 0.75 22.01
C ASP A 176 6.35 -0.34 21.51
N ILE A 177 5.30 0.04 20.79
CA ILE A 177 4.22 -0.85 20.33
C ILE A 177 4.16 -0.89 18.81
N THR A 178 4.11 0.29 18.17
CA THR A 178 3.89 0.43 16.73
C THR A 178 5.12 0.04 15.94
N ASP A 179 4.94 -0.88 14.98
CA ASP A 179 6.00 -1.23 14.04
C ASP A 179 6.15 -0.13 12.98
N ILE A 180 7.36 0.39 12.83
CA ILE A 180 7.79 1.35 11.83
C ILE A 180 8.67 0.62 10.83
N TYR A 181 8.41 0.82 9.54
CA TYR A 181 9.10 0.12 8.45
C TYR A 181 10.03 1.05 7.70
N GLY A 182 11.14 0.50 7.24
CA GLY A 182 12.13 1.26 6.50
C GLY A 182 12.96 0.43 5.52
N LEU A 183 13.73 1.13 4.71
CA LEU A 183 14.75 0.57 3.84
C LEU A 183 16.11 1.20 4.15
N LEU A 184 17.14 0.37 4.17
CA LEU A 184 18.52 0.75 4.38
C LEU A 184 19.33 0.35 3.14
N TYR A 185 20.16 1.28 2.66
CA TYR A 185 21.05 1.12 1.51
C TYR A 185 22.49 1.23 1.96
N LEU A 186 23.27 0.23 1.61
CA LEU A 186 24.71 0.18 1.88
C LEU A 186 25.51 0.47 0.60
N PRO A 187 26.68 1.08 0.70
CA PRO A 187 27.58 1.20 -0.47
C PRO A 187 28.02 -0.19 -0.97
N SER A 188 28.29 -0.32 -2.26
CA SER A 188 28.75 -1.58 -2.86
C SER A 188 30.09 -2.10 -2.29
N PHE A 189 30.86 -1.22 -1.69
CA PHE A 189 32.13 -1.48 -1.00
C PHE A 189 32.00 -1.54 0.53
N TYR A 190 30.77 -1.74 1.06
CA TYR A 190 30.54 -1.77 2.51
C TYR A 190 31.45 -2.80 3.21
N ASN A 191 32.03 -2.36 4.33
CA ASN A 191 32.84 -3.20 5.20
C ASN A 191 32.45 -2.94 6.66
N GLU A 192 31.99 -3.96 7.36
CA GLU A 192 31.50 -3.88 8.73
C GLU A 192 32.55 -3.36 9.76
N ASN A 193 33.85 -3.42 9.41
CA ASN A 193 34.94 -2.92 10.27
C ASN A 193 35.21 -1.41 10.09
N HIS A 194 34.45 -0.72 9.23
CA HIS A 194 34.55 0.71 9.02
C HIS A 194 33.30 1.44 9.53
N ASN A 195 33.49 2.67 9.97
CA ASN A 195 32.39 3.57 10.33
C ASN A 195 31.97 4.36 9.10
N TYR A 196 30.67 4.44 8.87
CA TYR A 196 30.05 5.21 7.80
C TYR A 196 29.14 6.28 8.36
N PRO A 197 29.14 7.49 7.81
CA PRO A 197 28.11 8.48 8.14
C PRO A 197 26.75 7.99 7.65
N VAL A 198 25.69 8.29 8.41
CA VAL A 198 24.32 7.92 8.09
C VAL A 198 23.56 9.11 7.55
N LEU A 199 22.88 8.94 6.43
CA LEU A 199 21.91 9.87 5.89
C LEU A 199 20.50 9.32 6.07
N ASN A 200 19.67 10.04 6.81
CA ASN A 200 18.25 9.73 6.93
C ASN A 200 17.45 10.57 5.94
N TYR A 201 16.78 9.90 5.00
CA TYR A 201 15.85 10.55 4.07
C TYR A 201 14.47 10.62 4.72
N ILE A 202 13.95 11.82 4.86
CA ILE A 202 12.63 12.08 5.43
C ILE A 202 11.72 12.80 4.43
N TYR A 203 10.44 12.48 4.47
CA TYR A 203 9.39 13.21 3.78
C TYR A 203 8.30 13.59 4.80
N PRO A 204 8.27 14.85 5.26
CA PRO A 204 7.41 15.27 6.38
C PRO A 204 5.96 15.59 5.96
N GLY A 205 5.54 15.22 4.76
CA GLY A 205 4.19 15.48 4.28
C GLY A 205 3.23 14.31 4.50
N PRO A 206 1.93 14.59 4.66
CA PRO A 206 0.92 13.55 4.88
C PRO A 206 0.56 12.73 3.63
N GLN A 207 0.96 13.20 2.46
CA GLN A 207 0.50 12.65 1.19
C GLN A 207 1.23 11.37 0.79
N SER A 208 2.42 11.13 1.34
CA SER A 208 3.28 10.02 0.95
C SER A 208 4.22 9.66 2.09
N GLY A 209 4.65 8.41 2.14
CA GLY A 209 5.74 7.99 3.02
C GLY A 209 7.12 8.36 2.48
N SER A 210 8.13 8.29 3.34
CA SER A 210 9.54 8.48 2.95
C SER A 210 9.98 7.44 1.94
N ILE A 211 9.53 6.20 2.09
CA ILE A 211 9.78 5.10 1.14
C ILE A 211 8.84 5.18 -0.07
N GLY A 212 7.58 5.54 0.13
CA GLY A 212 6.52 5.57 -0.87
C GLY A 212 5.96 4.20 -1.19
N ASN A 213 6.74 3.30 -1.80
CA ASN A 213 6.36 1.90 -2.02
C ASN A 213 7.55 0.97 -1.80
N TYR A 214 7.28 -0.29 -1.56
CA TYR A 214 8.28 -1.35 -1.32
C TYR A 214 8.48 -2.26 -2.55
N SER A 215 8.26 -1.74 -3.75
CA SER A 215 8.56 -2.41 -5.00
C SER A 215 10.05 -2.37 -5.31
N PHE A 216 10.50 -3.28 -6.17
CA PHE A 216 11.85 -3.32 -6.68
C PHE A 216 12.24 -2.01 -7.37
N SER A 217 13.42 -1.54 -7.04
CA SER A 217 14.08 -0.41 -7.71
C SER A 217 15.59 -0.55 -7.57
N VAL A 218 16.30 -0.41 -8.67
CA VAL A 218 17.78 -0.52 -8.69
C VAL A 218 18.43 0.54 -7.79
N ALA A 219 17.90 1.74 -7.76
CA ALA A 219 18.50 2.87 -7.06
C ALA A 219 17.55 3.62 -6.11
N LYS A 220 16.29 3.31 -6.11
CA LYS A 220 15.20 3.99 -5.41
C LYS A 220 15.50 5.46 -5.06
N ARG A 221 15.04 6.39 -5.88
CA ARG A 221 15.43 7.81 -5.82
C ARG A 221 16.98 7.90 -5.92
N ASP A 222 17.59 8.67 -5.03
CA ASP A 222 19.04 8.86 -4.96
C ASP A 222 19.72 7.99 -3.91
N PHE A 223 19.00 7.05 -3.27
CA PHE A 223 19.50 6.32 -2.10
C PHE A 223 20.78 5.52 -2.42
N GLN A 224 20.77 4.74 -3.51
CA GLN A 224 21.97 3.99 -3.89
C GLN A 224 23.10 4.92 -4.33
N ALA A 225 22.79 5.99 -5.04
CA ALA A 225 23.82 6.95 -5.48
C ALA A 225 24.50 7.63 -4.27
N LEU A 226 23.73 7.99 -3.25
CA LEU A 226 24.29 8.54 -2.00
C LEU A 226 25.09 7.47 -1.23
N ALA A 227 24.62 6.22 -1.24
CA ALA A 227 25.37 5.12 -0.61
C ALA A 227 26.73 4.92 -1.28
N GLU A 228 26.82 5.00 -2.62
CA GLU A 228 28.09 4.88 -3.35
C GLU A 228 29.07 6.04 -3.08
N LEU A 229 28.61 7.15 -2.49
CA LEU A 229 29.49 8.20 -1.97
C LEU A 229 30.07 7.90 -0.57
N GLY A 230 29.76 6.75 0.01
CA GLY A 230 30.27 6.31 1.28
C GLY A 230 29.36 6.58 2.49
N PHE A 231 28.06 6.72 2.24
CA PHE A 231 27.05 6.83 3.30
C PHE A 231 26.29 5.52 3.51
N ILE A 232 25.76 5.31 4.70
CA ILE A 232 24.62 4.43 4.90
C ILE A 232 23.37 5.29 4.75
N VAL A 233 22.45 4.92 3.85
CA VAL A 233 21.25 5.71 3.57
C VAL A 233 20.03 4.98 4.11
N ILE A 234 19.23 5.67 4.92
CA ILE A 234 18.02 5.13 5.55
C ILE A 234 16.81 5.95 5.08
N GLY A 235 15.73 5.27 4.73
CA GLY A 235 14.41 5.87 4.63
C GLY A 235 13.46 5.13 5.58
N VAL A 236 12.67 5.88 6.35
CA VAL A 236 11.75 5.33 7.36
C VAL A 236 10.37 5.91 7.18
N ASP A 237 9.35 5.06 7.18
CA ASP A 237 7.94 5.45 7.15
C ASP A 237 7.41 5.58 8.59
N ALA A 238 7.64 6.73 9.20
CA ALA A 238 7.25 7.06 10.57
C ALA A 238 5.73 7.16 10.76
N MET A 239 5.29 7.31 12.02
CA MET A 239 3.88 7.60 12.33
C MET A 239 3.41 8.85 11.59
N GLY A 240 2.20 8.77 11.01
CA GLY A 240 1.66 9.80 10.13
C GLY A 240 1.81 9.49 8.64
N THR A 241 2.53 8.44 8.25
CA THR A 241 2.60 7.94 6.87
C THR A 241 1.24 7.35 6.46
N PRO A 242 0.74 7.62 5.23
CA PRO A 242 -0.52 7.03 4.75
C PRO A 242 -0.38 5.52 4.49
N GLY A 243 -1.53 4.84 4.35
CA GLY A 243 -1.59 3.42 3.97
C GLY A 243 -1.59 2.46 5.15
N ARG A 244 -1.95 2.97 6.35
CA ARG A 244 -2.23 2.20 7.57
C ARG A 244 -3.54 2.67 8.21
N SER A 245 -3.73 2.44 9.53
CA SER A 245 -4.93 2.90 10.21
C SER A 245 -5.06 4.43 10.21
N LYS A 246 -6.26 4.92 10.39
CA LYS A 246 -6.52 6.35 10.50
C LYS A 246 -5.81 6.95 11.71
N SER A 247 -5.83 6.29 12.85
CA SER A 247 -5.13 6.73 14.06
C SER A 247 -3.61 6.84 13.84
N PHE A 248 -3.00 5.91 13.10
CA PHE A 248 -1.60 5.99 12.70
C PHE A 248 -1.34 7.18 11.77
N HIS A 249 -2.20 7.39 10.77
CA HIS A 249 -2.08 8.50 9.83
C HIS A 249 -2.37 9.85 10.50
N ASP A 250 -3.33 9.92 11.43
CA ASP A 250 -3.68 11.14 12.17
C ASP A 250 -2.60 11.57 13.20
N ALA A 251 -1.62 10.74 13.50
CA ALA A 251 -0.59 11.04 14.50
C ALA A 251 0.17 12.34 14.25
N TYR A 252 0.25 12.80 13.00
CA TYR A 252 0.88 14.07 12.63
C TYR A 252 -0.12 15.23 12.46
N TYR A 253 -1.44 15.01 12.56
CA TYR A 253 -2.46 16.03 12.30
C TYR A 253 -2.24 17.28 13.14
N GLY A 254 -1.99 18.40 12.46
CA GLY A 254 -1.65 19.69 13.10
C GLY A 254 -0.25 19.78 13.67
N CYS A 255 0.62 18.77 13.48
CA CYS A 255 1.98 18.74 14.02
C CYS A 255 3.00 18.29 12.97
N LEU A 256 3.63 19.24 12.27
CA LEU A 256 4.69 18.92 11.31
C LEU A 256 6.00 18.45 12.00
N LEU A 257 6.14 18.66 13.29
CA LEU A 257 7.33 18.25 14.07
C LEU A 257 7.44 16.72 14.20
N TYR A 258 6.32 16.00 14.26
CA TYR A 258 6.33 14.53 14.41
C TYR A 258 6.94 13.78 13.22
N THR A 259 6.86 14.35 12.02
CA THR A 259 7.41 13.73 10.81
C THR A 259 8.90 14.04 10.61
N SER A 260 9.39 15.13 11.20
CA SER A 260 10.82 15.50 11.15
C SER A 260 11.62 14.99 12.34
N ASP A 261 10.96 14.78 13.48
CA ASP A 261 11.56 14.38 14.75
C ASP A 261 11.95 12.89 14.82
N ALA A 262 11.47 12.09 13.87
CA ALA A 262 11.93 10.70 13.69
C ALA A 262 13.44 10.60 13.40
N ALA A 263 14.07 11.70 12.98
CA ALA A 263 15.51 11.77 12.76
C ALA A 263 16.33 11.88 14.05
N ASP A 264 15.73 12.36 15.15
CA ASP A 264 16.41 12.53 16.44
C ASP A 264 16.27 11.29 17.36
N GLU A 265 15.60 10.23 16.89
CA GLU A 265 15.23 9.07 17.71
C GLU A 265 15.89 7.75 17.29
N ILE A 266 16.86 7.78 16.36
CA ILE A 266 17.63 6.59 15.92
C ILE A 266 19.03 6.64 16.53
#